data_cfbe4360b560fc70788dcd6b37333b23
#
_entry.id   cfbe4360b560fc70788dcd6b37333b23
#
_cell.length_a   1.000
_cell.length_b   1.000
_cell.length_c   1.000
_cell.angle_alpha   90.00
_cell.angle_beta   90.00
_cell.angle_gamma   90.00
#
_symmetry.space_group_name_H-M   'P 1'
#
loop_
_entity.id
_entity.type
_entity.pdbx_description
1 polymer ?
#
loop_
_entity_poly.entity_id
_entity_poly.type
_entity_poly.pdbx_seq_one_letter_code
_entity_poly.pdbx_strand_id
1 'polypeptide(L)'
;KGNTDGIDEERLALWFSVREQVFAMAGDRRMPLWARMRRILAFCHDVQGRLRREDTAGVEALVERAKESVPGRLKEADHRKKDWKKTNDVYTPGKADMHNLEERFSLMADFFAEFASLSPIGHGFPELLERSRTFLYHSEDSRSRYEERQQEFRRNMPEAEVCTERLLFYFLYSFVMPGFYDGDLYTKAKMAVLGAVAAEELEMAEYFRNPGKYGKRTGEGRGKDAEPVTSLENDEMVTERSAKERISALSRTAYLFVRQIENSAENRDLLEQLVKQPEFGIRRLVGAD
;
A
#
# COMPACT_ATOMS: atom_id res chain seq x y z
N LYS A 1 -1.31 -4.36 -32.46
CA LYS A 1 -0.03 -3.64 -32.66
C LYS A 1 -0.36 -2.18 -32.49
N GLY A 2 0.07 -1.57 -31.37
CA GLY A 2 -0.01 -0.12 -31.17
C GLY A 2 0.87 0.59 -32.20
N ASN A 3 0.43 1.75 -32.67
CA ASN A 3 1.23 2.59 -33.54
C ASN A 3 2.42 3.11 -32.71
N THR A 4 3.65 2.68 -33.07
CA THR A 4 4.89 3.11 -32.42
C THR A 4 5.60 4.22 -33.18
N ASP A 5 4.94 4.78 -34.22
CA ASP A 5 5.50 5.87 -35.00
C ASP A 5 5.73 7.10 -34.14
N GLY A 6 6.98 7.49 -33.97
CA GLY A 6 7.40 8.66 -33.17
C GLY A 6 7.79 8.37 -31.71
N ILE A 7 7.82 7.11 -31.27
CA ILE A 7 8.35 6.75 -29.95
C ILE A 7 9.88 6.58 -30.06
N ASP A 8 10.59 7.31 -29.21
CA ASP A 8 12.03 7.15 -29.00
C ASP A 8 12.29 5.78 -28.32
N GLU A 9 12.82 4.82 -29.09
CA GLU A 9 13.06 3.45 -28.62
C GLU A 9 14.09 3.39 -27.49
N GLU A 10 15.12 4.25 -27.50
CA GLU A 10 16.13 4.29 -26.44
C GLU A 10 15.51 4.79 -25.13
N ARG A 11 14.73 5.86 -25.20
CA ARG A 11 13.99 6.39 -24.06
C ARG A 11 12.99 5.37 -23.52
N LEU A 12 12.30 4.64 -24.39
CA LEU A 12 11.36 3.60 -23.98
C LEU A 12 12.09 2.43 -23.29
N ALA A 13 13.22 1.98 -23.82
CA ALA A 13 14.03 0.93 -23.20
C ALA A 13 14.53 1.33 -21.82
N LEU A 14 14.99 2.57 -21.68
CA LEU A 14 15.40 3.12 -20.39
C LEU A 14 14.24 3.14 -19.39
N TRP A 15 13.05 3.55 -19.84
CA TRP A 15 11.84 3.56 -18.99
C TRP A 15 11.47 2.15 -18.52
N PHE A 16 11.56 1.14 -19.38
CA PHE A 16 11.35 -0.25 -18.99
C PHE A 16 12.37 -0.69 -17.94
N SER A 17 13.64 -0.30 -18.08
CA SER A 17 14.66 -0.60 -17.09
C SER A 17 14.38 0.05 -15.73
N VAL A 18 13.95 1.30 -15.71
CA VAL A 18 13.49 1.99 -14.50
C VAL A 18 12.29 1.27 -13.86
N ARG A 19 11.28 0.92 -14.67
CA ARG A 19 10.10 0.20 -14.22
C ARG A 19 10.47 -1.15 -13.60
N GLU A 20 11.34 -1.92 -14.22
CA GLU A 20 11.82 -3.19 -13.66
C GLU A 20 12.43 -3.02 -12.28
N GLN A 21 13.23 -1.96 -12.05
CA GLN A 21 13.81 -1.69 -10.73
C GLN A 21 12.76 -1.30 -9.70
N VAL A 22 11.75 -0.51 -10.07
CA VAL A 22 10.62 -0.17 -9.19
C VAL A 22 9.89 -1.45 -8.74
N PHE A 23 9.61 -2.37 -9.66
CA PHE A 23 8.98 -3.65 -9.31
C PHE A 23 9.88 -4.57 -8.50
N ALA A 24 11.18 -4.60 -8.80
CA ALA A 24 12.16 -5.36 -8.01
C ALA A 24 12.23 -4.86 -6.56
N MET A 25 12.22 -3.54 -6.36
CA MET A 25 12.16 -2.93 -5.03
C MET A 25 10.85 -3.25 -4.30
N ALA A 26 9.71 -3.19 -5.00
CA ALA A 26 8.41 -3.53 -4.42
C ALA A 26 8.35 -4.99 -3.96
N GLY A 27 9.03 -5.89 -4.66
CA GLY A 27 9.08 -7.33 -4.36
C GLY A 27 10.17 -7.76 -3.37
N ASP A 28 11.02 -6.86 -2.90
CA ASP A 28 12.12 -7.18 -2.00
C ASP A 28 11.64 -7.43 -0.56
N ARG A 29 11.05 -8.59 -0.31
CA ARG A 29 10.49 -8.98 1.00
C ARG A 29 11.51 -9.16 2.13
N ARG A 30 12.80 -8.94 1.89
CA ARG A 30 13.81 -8.83 2.96
C ARG A 30 13.67 -7.52 3.74
N MET A 31 12.96 -6.55 3.16
CA MET A 31 12.64 -5.27 3.77
C MET A 31 11.15 -5.20 4.11
N PRO A 32 10.75 -4.58 5.22
CA PRO A 32 9.34 -4.32 5.51
C PRO A 32 8.72 -3.44 4.42
N LEU A 33 7.40 -3.56 4.22
CA LEU A 33 6.70 -2.93 3.10
C LEU A 33 6.91 -1.41 3.04
N TRP A 34 6.84 -0.72 4.20
CA TRP A 34 7.06 0.72 4.27
C TRP A 34 8.49 1.14 3.82
N ALA A 35 9.52 0.33 4.14
CA ALA A 35 10.90 0.60 3.70
C ALA A 35 11.05 0.41 2.19
N ARG A 36 10.32 -0.56 1.61
CA ARG A 36 10.23 -0.73 0.15
C ARG A 36 9.57 0.47 -0.52
N MET A 37 8.45 0.96 0.03
CA MET A 37 7.76 2.16 -0.46
C MET A 37 8.68 3.39 -0.42
N ARG A 38 9.40 3.60 0.69
CA ARG A 38 10.38 4.67 0.84
C ARG A 38 11.47 4.58 -0.23
N ARG A 39 12.02 3.39 -0.44
CA ARG A 39 13.06 3.16 -1.44
C ARG A 39 12.58 3.43 -2.86
N ILE A 40 11.36 3.02 -3.20
CA ILE A 40 10.73 3.31 -4.49
C ILE A 40 10.61 4.82 -4.70
N LEU A 41 10.09 5.55 -3.70
CA LEU A 41 9.93 7.00 -3.80
C LEU A 41 11.26 7.73 -3.95
N ALA A 42 12.29 7.35 -3.19
CA ALA A 42 13.62 7.93 -3.31
C ALA A 42 14.23 7.67 -4.69
N PHE A 43 14.16 6.43 -5.18
CA PHE A 43 14.64 6.07 -6.50
C PHE A 43 13.92 6.86 -7.62
N CYS A 44 12.58 6.90 -7.58
CA CYS A 44 11.79 7.64 -8.56
C CYS A 44 12.05 9.15 -8.51
N HIS A 45 12.29 9.72 -7.33
CA HIS A 45 12.68 11.12 -7.17
C HIS A 45 14.02 11.41 -7.85
N ASP A 46 15.04 10.58 -7.61
CA ASP A 46 16.37 10.74 -8.19
C ASP A 46 16.36 10.56 -9.71
N VAL A 47 15.63 9.55 -10.20
CA VAL A 47 15.43 9.35 -11.64
C VAL A 47 14.75 10.57 -12.25
N GLN A 48 13.66 11.08 -11.64
CA GLN A 48 12.94 12.26 -12.11
C GLN A 48 13.85 13.49 -12.19
N GLY A 49 14.71 13.70 -11.20
CA GLY A 49 15.67 14.78 -11.18
C GLY A 49 16.66 14.75 -12.33
N ARG A 50 17.04 13.55 -12.79
CA ARG A 50 17.94 13.35 -13.95
C ARG A 50 17.18 13.49 -15.27
N LEU A 51 15.99 12.91 -15.38
CA LEU A 51 15.14 13.06 -16.57
C LEU A 51 14.88 14.53 -16.90
N ARG A 52 14.62 15.36 -15.88
CA ARG A 52 14.42 16.82 -16.06
C ARG A 52 15.65 17.56 -16.57
N ARG A 53 16.84 16.99 -16.40
CA ARG A 53 18.12 17.53 -16.90
C ARG A 53 18.60 16.84 -18.16
N GLU A 54 17.78 15.96 -18.74
CA GLU A 54 18.13 15.14 -19.91
C GLU A 54 19.40 14.28 -19.69
N ASP A 55 19.69 13.93 -18.41
CA ASP A 55 20.86 13.14 -18.00
C ASP A 55 20.56 11.63 -18.10
N THR A 56 20.49 11.13 -19.33
CA THR A 56 20.22 9.70 -19.62
C THR A 56 21.26 8.78 -18.99
N ALA A 57 22.56 9.12 -19.12
CA ALA A 57 23.65 8.33 -18.53
C ALA A 57 23.55 8.27 -16.99
N GLY A 58 23.11 9.35 -16.37
CA GLY A 58 22.85 9.37 -14.94
C GLY A 58 21.66 8.52 -14.52
N VAL A 59 20.62 8.39 -15.35
CA VAL A 59 19.51 7.45 -15.09
C VAL A 59 20.00 6.01 -15.20
N GLU A 60 20.78 5.67 -16.24
CA GLU A 60 21.38 4.35 -16.40
C GLU A 60 22.23 3.96 -15.18
N ALA A 61 23.08 4.87 -14.72
CA ALA A 61 23.91 4.65 -13.53
C ALA A 61 23.07 4.41 -12.25
N LEU A 62 21.92 5.08 -12.11
CA LEU A 62 20.99 4.83 -11.01
C LEU A 62 20.34 3.45 -11.11
N VAL A 63 19.95 3.04 -12.32
CA VAL A 63 19.38 1.71 -12.59
C VAL A 63 20.39 0.61 -12.26
N GLU A 64 21.64 0.72 -12.71
CA GLU A 64 22.69 -0.28 -12.41
C GLU A 64 22.96 -0.38 -10.91
N ARG A 65 23.09 0.75 -10.21
CA ARG A 65 23.24 0.76 -8.75
C ARG A 65 22.05 0.11 -8.04
N ALA A 66 20.84 0.33 -8.56
CA ALA A 66 19.62 -0.31 -8.02
C ALA A 66 19.67 -1.83 -8.22
N LYS A 67 20.13 -2.32 -9.37
CA LYS A 67 20.30 -3.76 -9.64
C LYS A 67 21.28 -4.42 -8.67
N GLU A 68 22.39 -3.76 -8.36
CA GLU A 68 23.37 -4.27 -7.40
C GLU A 68 22.81 -4.38 -5.98
N SER A 69 21.95 -3.44 -5.61
CA SER A 69 21.38 -3.35 -4.27
C SER A 69 20.15 -4.25 -4.05
N VAL A 70 19.48 -4.65 -5.13
CA VAL A 70 18.44 -5.68 -5.12
C VAL A 70 19.07 -6.94 -5.70
N PRO A 71 19.30 -8.02 -4.94
CA PRO A 71 19.86 -9.25 -5.49
C PRO A 71 19.03 -9.71 -6.68
N GLY A 72 19.73 -9.95 -7.76
CA GLY A 72 19.16 -10.19 -9.06
C GLY A 72 18.02 -11.21 -9.03
N ARG A 73 17.04 -10.90 -9.86
CA ARG A 73 15.83 -11.66 -10.24
C ARG A 73 15.47 -12.70 -9.19
N LEU A 74 14.30 -12.60 -8.63
CA LEU A 74 13.57 -13.77 -8.15
C LEU A 74 13.74 -14.89 -9.18
N LYS A 75 14.85 -15.65 -9.07
CA LYS A 75 14.93 -16.94 -9.71
C LYS A 75 13.64 -17.60 -9.28
N GLU A 76 12.82 -17.99 -10.25
CA GLU A 76 11.52 -18.60 -10.12
C GLU A 76 11.23 -18.99 -8.67
N ALA A 77 10.33 -18.22 -8.05
CA ALA A 77 10.05 -18.38 -6.64
C ALA A 77 9.80 -19.86 -6.42
N ASP A 78 10.78 -20.50 -5.81
CA ASP A 78 10.67 -21.88 -5.36
C ASP A 78 9.40 -21.94 -4.50
N HIS A 79 8.33 -22.42 -5.08
CA HIS A 79 7.01 -22.56 -4.48
C HIS A 79 7.01 -23.55 -3.30
N ARG A 80 8.09 -23.53 -2.53
CA ARG A 80 8.17 -24.26 -1.29
C ARG A 80 7.36 -23.54 -0.24
N LYS A 81 6.17 -24.06 -0.03
CA LYS A 81 5.19 -23.77 1.00
C LYS A 81 5.74 -23.70 2.45
N LYS A 82 7.04 -23.55 2.68
CA LYS A 82 7.65 -23.85 3.99
C LYS A 82 8.11 -22.66 4.82
N ASP A 83 8.26 -21.47 4.27
CA ASP A 83 8.93 -20.39 5.03
C ASP A 83 8.06 -19.19 5.48
N TRP A 84 6.81 -19.11 5.05
CA TRP A 84 5.96 -18.01 5.49
C TRP A 84 5.62 -18.07 7.01
N LYS A 85 5.67 -19.26 7.63
CA LYS A 85 5.46 -19.43 9.09
C LYS A 85 6.65 -18.99 9.95
N LYS A 86 7.85 -18.81 9.38
CA LYS A 86 9.06 -18.45 10.14
C LYS A 86 9.42 -16.97 10.11
N THR A 87 8.85 -16.19 9.20
CA THR A 87 9.06 -14.75 9.11
C THR A 87 8.03 -13.90 9.88
N ASN A 88 7.20 -14.55 10.69
CA ASN A 88 6.32 -13.89 11.65
C ASN A 88 7.08 -13.43 12.93
N ASP A 89 8.28 -12.91 12.81
CA ASP A 89 8.76 -11.95 13.79
C ASP A 89 7.88 -10.71 13.64
N VAL A 90 6.93 -10.60 14.55
CA VAL A 90 6.06 -9.41 14.66
C VAL A 90 6.97 -8.20 14.68
N TYR A 91 7.01 -7.48 13.56
CA TYR A 91 7.75 -6.23 13.47
C TYR A 91 7.29 -5.33 14.62
N THR A 92 8.17 -5.09 15.58
CA THR A 92 7.95 -4.12 16.63
C THR A 92 8.54 -2.79 16.13
N PRO A 93 7.72 -1.75 15.89
CA PRO A 93 8.21 -0.47 15.42
C PRO A 93 9.31 0.05 16.35
N GLY A 94 10.46 0.42 15.78
CA GLY A 94 11.51 1.13 16.52
C GLY A 94 11.12 2.58 16.80
N LYS A 95 11.90 3.30 17.66
CA LYS A 95 11.63 4.72 17.94
C LYS A 95 11.61 5.63 16.71
N ALA A 96 12.37 5.29 15.66
CA ALA A 96 12.35 6.00 14.37
C ALA A 96 11.00 5.85 13.63
N ASP A 97 10.31 4.73 13.84
CA ASP A 97 9.01 4.48 13.20
C ASP A 97 7.85 5.22 13.90
N MET A 98 8.03 5.59 15.18
CA MET A 98 7.01 6.33 15.94
C MET A 98 6.84 7.77 15.45
N HIS A 99 7.94 8.44 15.09
CA HIS A 99 7.88 9.78 14.49
C HIS A 99 7.13 9.76 13.16
N ASN A 100 7.29 8.69 12.40
CA ASN A 100 6.60 8.45 11.15
C ASN A 100 5.07 8.25 11.31
N LEU A 101 4.61 7.67 12.41
CA LEU A 101 3.16 7.41 12.62
C LEU A 101 2.37 8.70 12.88
N GLU A 102 2.94 9.69 13.54
CA GLU A 102 2.28 10.98 13.74
C GLU A 102 2.17 11.78 12.44
N GLU A 103 3.24 11.78 11.64
CA GLU A 103 3.23 12.38 10.31
C GLU A 103 2.26 11.67 9.38
N ARG A 104 2.21 10.32 9.44
CA ARG A 104 1.25 9.51 8.69
C ARG A 104 -0.20 9.83 9.10
N PHE A 105 -0.48 9.93 10.40
CA PHE A 105 -1.81 10.30 10.88
C PHE A 105 -2.27 11.63 10.28
N SER A 106 -1.44 12.67 10.38
CA SER A 106 -1.77 13.99 9.85
C SER A 106 -1.92 13.98 8.32
N LEU A 107 -1.01 13.31 7.62
CA LEU A 107 -1.08 13.18 6.16
C LEU A 107 -2.36 12.50 5.70
N MET A 108 -2.73 11.39 6.34
CA MET A 108 -3.91 10.62 5.93
C MET A 108 -5.21 11.31 6.33
N ALA A 109 -5.23 12.07 7.43
CA ALA A 109 -6.36 12.93 7.77
C ALA A 109 -6.58 14.00 6.70
N ASP A 110 -5.51 14.70 6.29
CA ASP A 110 -5.55 15.70 5.22
C ASP A 110 -5.97 15.07 3.89
N PHE A 111 -5.37 13.93 3.54
CA PHE A 111 -5.70 13.20 2.31
C PHE A 111 -7.18 12.84 2.23
N PHE A 112 -7.73 12.23 3.28
CA PHE A 112 -9.14 11.83 3.27
C PHE A 112 -10.10 13.02 3.38
N ALA A 113 -9.68 14.16 3.91
CA ALA A 113 -10.45 15.38 3.86
C ALA A 113 -10.62 15.88 2.42
N GLU A 114 -9.53 15.96 1.67
CA GLU A 114 -9.53 16.34 0.25
C GLU A 114 -10.21 15.27 -0.62
N PHE A 115 -9.96 14.00 -0.32
CA PHE A 115 -10.54 12.87 -1.06
C PHE A 115 -12.06 12.76 -0.92
N ALA A 116 -12.65 13.39 0.11
CA ALA A 116 -14.10 13.48 0.27
C ALA A 116 -14.76 14.37 -0.81
N SER A 117 -14.00 15.20 -1.52
CA SER A 117 -14.48 16.00 -2.64
C SER A 117 -14.61 15.23 -3.97
N LEU A 118 -14.17 13.97 -4.02
CA LEU A 118 -14.29 13.13 -5.20
C LEU A 118 -15.72 12.93 -5.65
N SER A 119 -15.92 12.89 -6.96
CA SER A 119 -17.17 12.43 -7.56
C SER A 119 -17.36 10.94 -7.30
N PRO A 120 -18.37 10.52 -6.50
CA PRO A 120 -18.51 9.12 -6.10
C PRO A 120 -18.91 8.23 -7.28
N ILE A 121 -18.19 7.12 -7.46
CA ILE A 121 -18.54 6.10 -8.45
C ILE A 121 -19.31 4.97 -7.76
N GLY A 122 -20.62 5.00 -7.93
CA GLY A 122 -21.53 4.02 -7.33
C GLY A 122 -21.72 4.19 -5.83
N HIS A 123 -22.47 3.27 -5.26
CA HIS A 123 -22.86 3.31 -3.86
C HIS A 123 -21.82 2.65 -2.95
N GLY A 124 -21.77 3.06 -1.70
CA GLY A 124 -21.04 2.44 -0.60
C GLY A 124 -19.65 3.02 -0.33
N PHE A 125 -19.00 3.71 -1.28
CA PHE A 125 -17.71 4.34 -1.01
C PHE A 125 -17.83 5.64 -0.17
N PRO A 126 -18.75 6.55 -0.45
CA PRO A 126 -18.90 7.76 0.37
C PRO A 126 -19.18 7.43 1.84
N GLU A 127 -20.03 6.45 2.10
CA GLU A 127 -20.33 6.00 3.45
C GLU A 127 -19.12 5.31 4.12
N LEU A 128 -18.35 4.52 3.35
CA LEU A 128 -17.11 3.92 3.83
C LEU A 128 -16.11 5.02 4.22
N LEU A 129 -15.91 6.00 3.35
CA LEU A 129 -14.97 7.10 3.56
C LEU A 129 -15.33 7.93 4.79
N GLU A 130 -16.60 8.38 4.88
CA GLU A 130 -17.06 9.24 5.97
C GLU A 130 -16.95 8.56 7.32
N ARG A 131 -17.43 7.32 7.43
CA ARG A 131 -17.35 6.57 8.69
C ARG A 131 -15.92 6.22 9.08
N SER A 132 -15.01 5.98 8.09
CA SER A 132 -13.61 5.73 8.36
C SER A 132 -12.88 6.98 8.85
N ARG A 133 -13.14 8.13 8.22
CA ARG A 133 -12.63 9.43 8.66
C ARG A 133 -13.04 9.77 10.08
N THR A 134 -14.34 9.66 10.37
CA THR A 134 -14.89 9.93 11.71
C THR A 134 -14.20 9.03 12.75
N PHE A 135 -14.06 7.74 12.46
CA PHE A 135 -13.47 6.78 13.41
C PHE A 135 -11.98 7.00 13.61
N LEU A 136 -11.20 7.20 12.53
CA LEU A 136 -9.74 7.25 12.63
C LEU A 136 -9.21 8.63 13.01
N TYR A 137 -9.89 9.72 12.60
CA TYR A 137 -9.29 11.05 12.64
C TYR A 137 -10.10 12.10 13.40
N HIS A 138 -11.41 11.91 13.63
CA HIS A 138 -12.26 12.94 14.20
C HIS A 138 -12.76 12.67 15.62
N SER A 139 -12.45 11.52 16.23
CA SER A 139 -12.76 11.28 17.64
C SER A 139 -11.69 11.95 18.54
N GLU A 140 -12.08 12.35 19.76
CA GLU A 140 -11.19 13.05 20.71
C GLU A 140 -9.89 12.28 21.02
N ASP A 141 -9.95 10.96 20.99
CA ASP A 141 -8.82 10.06 21.26
C ASP A 141 -8.15 9.51 19.98
N SER A 142 -8.57 9.96 18.79
CA SER A 142 -8.09 9.40 17.51
C SER A 142 -6.58 9.41 17.41
N ARG A 143 -5.94 10.55 17.67
CA ARG A 143 -4.47 10.71 17.54
C ARG A 143 -3.72 9.84 18.53
N SER A 144 -4.12 9.86 19.81
CA SER A 144 -3.44 9.09 20.87
C SER A 144 -3.56 7.58 20.70
N ARG A 145 -4.66 7.10 20.09
CA ARG A 145 -4.93 5.68 19.87
C ARG A 145 -4.52 5.17 18.49
N TYR A 146 -4.06 6.04 17.62
CA TYR A 146 -3.75 5.65 16.23
C TYR A 146 -2.65 4.61 16.15
N GLU A 147 -1.57 4.79 16.92
CA GLU A 147 -0.47 3.83 17.01
C GLU A 147 -0.94 2.48 17.55
N GLU A 148 -1.69 2.47 18.65
CA GLU A 148 -2.27 1.26 19.23
C GLU A 148 -3.14 0.51 18.21
N ARG A 149 -4.01 1.24 17.50
CA ARG A 149 -4.87 0.69 16.44
C ARG A 149 -4.06 0.09 15.29
N GLN A 150 -3.02 0.77 14.84
CA GLN A 150 -2.13 0.27 13.80
C GLN A 150 -1.44 -1.04 14.22
N GLN A 151 -0.88 -1.07 15.43
CA GLN A 151 -0.21 -2.25 15.96
C GLN A 151 -1.18 -3.42 16.16
N GLU A 152 -2.37 -3.16 16.71
CA GLU A 152 -3.40 -4.19 16.89
C GLU A 152 -3.87 -4.74 15.54
N PHE A 153 -4.16 -3.87 14.56
CA PHE A 153 -4.57 -4.26 13.24
C PHE A 153 -3.54 -5.17 12.57
N ARG A 154 -2.27 -4.76 12.52
CA ARG A 154 -1.19 -5.56 11.92
C ARG A 154 -0.97 -6.90 12.61
N ARG A 155 -1.08 -6.94 13.94
CA ARG A 155 -0.94 -8.17 14.73
C ARG A 155 -2.06 -9.17 14.42
N ASN A 156 -3.28 -8.68 14.31
CA ASN A 156 -4.46 -9.52 14.16
C ASN A 156 -4.83 -9.81 12.69
N MET A 157 -4.28 -9.02 11.76
CA MET A 157 -4.58 -9.08 10.33
C MET A 157 -3.27 -9.20 9.50
N PRO A 158 -2.51 -10.29 9.66
CA PRO A 158 -1.25 -10.45 8.91
C PRO A 158 -1.46 -10.48 7.39
N GLU A 159 -2.66 -10.83 6.94
CA GLU A 159 -3.04 -10.79 5.52
C GLU A 159 -3.10 -9.37 4.95
N ALA A 160 -3.31 -8.36 5.80
CA ALA A 160 -3.41 -6.97 5.36
C ALA A 160 -2.12 -6.47 4.69
N GLU A 161 -0.94 -6.80 5.24
CA GLU A 161 0.34 -6.43 4.61
C GLU A 161 0.47 -7.01 3.20
N VAL A 162 0.05 -8.26 3.00
CA VAL A 162 0.05 -8.92 1.68
C VAL A 162 -0.94 -8.25 0.73
N CYS A 163 -2.11 -7.85 1.22
CA CYS A 163 -3.10 -7.11 0.42
C CYS A 163 -2.55 -5.74 0.02
N THR A 164 -1.96 -4.98 0.95
CA THR A 164 -1.34 -3.68 0.70
C THR A 164 -0.16 -3.81 -0.29
N GLU A 165 0.69 -4.84 -0.16
CA GLU A 165 1.75 -5.13 -1.12
C GLU A 165 1.19 -5.35 -2.53
N ARG A 166 0.12 -6.14 -2.68
CA ARG A 166 -0.51 -6.39 -3.98
C ARG A 166 -1.14 -5.13 -4.56
N LEU A 167 -1.75 -4.29 -3.74
CA LEU A 167 -2.27 -3.00 -4.17
C LEU A 167 -1.15 -2.06 -4.62
N LEU A 168 -0.02 -2.04 -3.91
CA LEU A 168 1.16 -1.28 -4.34
C LEU A 168 1.62 -1.73 -5.73
N PHE A 169 1.75 -3.05 -5.96
CA PHE A 169 2.10 -3.58 -7.28
C PHE A 169 1.09 -3.18 -8.35
N TYR A 170 -0.20 -3.28 -8.03
CA TYR A 170 -1.26 -2.90 -8.94
C TYR A 170 -1.20 -1.42 -9.33
N PHE A 171 -1.06 -0.53 -8.36
CA PHE A 171 -0.96 0.91 -8.61
C PHE A 171 0.34 1.30 -9.32
N LEU A 172 1.47 0.67 -8.98
CA LEU A 172 2.71 0.87 -9.73
C LEU A 172 2.56 0.44 -11.20
N TYR A 173 1.87 -0.67 -11.45
CA TYR A 173 1.57 -1.11 -12.80
C TYR A 173 0.68 -0.10 -13.54
N SER A 174 -0.37 0.38 -12.90
CA SER A 174 -1.36 1.30 -13.50
C SER A 174 -0.80 2.70 -13.73
N PHE A 175 0.09 3.21 -12.85
CA PHE A 175 0.51 4.61 -12.90
C PHE A 175 1.91 4.82 -13.49
N VAL A 176 2.87 3.92 -13.29
CA VAL A 176 4.25 4.15 -13.71
C VAL A 176 4.40 4.23 -15.24
N MET A 177 3.69 3.37 -15.98
CA MET A 177 3.78 3.39 -17.46
C MET A 177 3.21 4.67 -18.10
N PRO A 178 2.04 5.18 -17.68
CA PRO A 178 1.57 6.50 -18.14
C PRO A 178 2.57 7.64 -17.90
N GLY A 179 3.37 7.59 -16.86
CA GLY A 179 4.44 8.55 -16.58
C GLY A 179 5.50 8.67 -17.68
N PHE A 180 5.60 7.68 -18.58
CA PHE A 180 6.45 7.78 -19.78
C PHE A 180 5.99 8.91 -20.71
N TYR A 181 4.70 9.10 -20.84
CA TYR A 181 4.12 10.07 -21.78
C TYR A 181 4.16 11.50 -21.25
N ASP A 182 3.97 11.69 -19.94
CA ASP A 182 3.99 13.01 -19.30
C ASP A 182 5.34 13.35 -18.65
N GLY A 183 6.25 12.40 -18.58
CA GLY A 183 7.58 12.60 -17.98
C GLY A 183 7.58 12.75 -16.46
N ASP A 184 6.49 12.39 -15.77
CA ASP A 184 6.34 12.61 -14.32
C ASP A 184 6.29 11.30 -13.51
N LEU A 185 7.42 10.58 -13.51
CA LEU A 185 7.59 9.32 -12.78
C LEU A 185 7.35 9.45 -11.28
N TYR A 186 7.90 10.52 -10.68
CA TYR A 186 7.87 10.65 -9.22
C TYR A 186 6.45 10.88 -8.69
N THR A 187 5.66 11.69 -9.36
CA THR A 187 4.23 11.86 -9.01
C THR A 187 3.48 10.54 -9.14
N LYS A 188 3.71 9.77 -10.20
CA LYS A 188 3.06 8.47 -10.39
C LYS A 188 3.44 7.45 -9.29
N ALA A 189 4.70 7.46 -8.85
CA ALA A 189 5.14 6.64 -7.72
C ALA A 189 4.47 7.08 -6.40
N LYS A 190 4.33 8.40 -6.16
CA LYS A 190 3.59 8.92 -5.00
C LYS A 190 2.12 8.50 -5.02
N MET A 191 1.45 8.59 -6.18
CA MET A 191 0.06 8.11 -6.33
C MET A 191 -0.06 6.63 -5.95
N ALA A 192 0.88 5.79 -6.39
CA ALA A 192 0.86 4.37 -6.10
C ALA A 192 1.04 4.06 -4.60
N VAL A 193 2.02 4.71 -3.97
CA VAL A 193 2.29 4.53 -2.54
C VAL A 193 1.13 5.06 -1.71
N LEU A 194 0.67 6.28 -1.97
CA LEU A 194 -0.44 6.88 -1.23
C LEU A 194 -1.73 6.07 -1.38
N GLY A 195 -2.01 5.59 -2.60
CA GLY A 195 -3.16 4.74 -2.87
C GLY A 195 -3.13 3.43 -2.06
N ALA A 196 -1.97 2.76 -1.98
CA ALA A 196 -1.83 1.55 -1.18
C ALA A 196 -1.98 1.82 0.32
N VAL A 197 -1.39 2.91 0.83
CA VAL A 197 -1.51 3.33 2.24
C VAL A 197 -2.95 3.72 2.58
N ALA A 198 -3.63 4.45 1.70
CA ALA A 198 -5.02 4.85 1.91
C ALA A 198 -5.97 3.65 1.98
N ALA A 199 -5.75 2.64 1.14
CA ALA A 199 -6.52 1.40 1.21
C ALA A 199 -6.31 0.67 2.55
N GLU A 200 -5.07 0.58 3.04
CA GLU A 200 -4.74 -0.01 4.36
C GLU A 200 -5.46 0.72 5.51
N GLU A 201 -5.53 2.06 5.45
CA GLU A 201 -6.24 2.86 6.45
C GLU A 201 -7.75 2.56 6.48
N LEU A 202 -8.37 2.47 5.30
CA LEU A 202 -9.79 2.12 5.19
C LEU A 202 -10.05 0.69 5.70
N GLU A 203 -9.15 -0.25 5.42
CA GLU A 203 -9.21 -1.63 5.91
C GLU A 203 -9.09 -1.67 7.44
N MET A 204 -8.16 -0.91 8.01
CA MET A 204 -8.00 -0.78 9.45
C MET A 204 -9.27 -0.20 10.11
N ALA A 205 -9.85 0.85 9.55
CA ALA A 205 -11.11 1.41 10.05
C ALA A 205 -12.24 0.38 10.06
N GLU A 206 -12.41 -0.37 8.97
CA GLU A 206 -13.43 -1.39 8.85
C GLU A 206 -13.20 -2.57 9.81
N TYR A 207 -11.94 -2.96 10.04
CA TYR A 207 -11.58 -4.00 11.01
C TYR A 207 -12.10 -3.67 12.43
N PHE A 208 -11.86 -2.46 12.92
CA PHE A 208 -12.31 -2.07 14.24
C PHE A 208 -13.82 -1.84 14.34
N ARG A 209 -14.44 -1.39 13.26
CA ARG A 209 -15.89 -1.11 13.23
C ARG A 209 -16.74 -2.35 13.03
N ASN A 210 -16.23 -3.36 12.37
CA ASN A 210 -16.96 -4.57 12.00
C ASN A 210 -16.16 -5.85 12.36
N PRO A 211 -15.78 -6.03 13.65
CA PRO A 211 -14.89 -7.12 14.05
C PRO A 211 -15.40 -8.52 13.68
N GLY A 212 -16.73 -8.69 13.62
CA GLY A 212 -17.35 -9.95 13.22
C GLY A 212 -17.08 -10.35 11.78
N LYS A 213 -16.84 -9.39 10.86
CA LYS A 213 -16.48 -9.68 9.46
C LYS A 213 -15.06 -10.26 9.32
N TYR A 214 -14.21 -10.01 10.32
CA TYR A 214 -12.81 -10.39 10.32
C TYR A 214 -12.52 -11.57 11.26
N GLY A 215 -13.57 -12.31 11.66
CA GLY A 215 -13.44 -13.50 12.50
C GLY A 215 -13.04 -13.21 13.95
N LYS A 216 -13.08 -11.97 14.39
CA LYS A 216 -12.87 -11.62 15.81
C LYS A 216 -14.11 -12.05 16.57
N ARG A 217 -14.05 -13.18 17.28
CA ARG A 217 -15.05 -13.54 18.26
C ARG A 217 -14.98 -12.49 19.38
N THR A 218 -15.97 -11.61 19.45
CA THR A 218 -16.17 -10.79 20.64
C THR A 218 -16.32 -11.74 21.82
N GLY A 219 -15.48 -11.58 22.84
CA GLY A 219 -15.40 -12.49 23.99
C GLY A 219 -16.60 -12.44 24.93
N GLU A 220 -17.72 -11.89 24.51
CA GLU A 220 -19.00 -11.86 25.24
C GLU A 220 -19.90 -12.97 24.68
N GLY A 221 -19.80 -14.15 25.26
CA GLY A 221 -20.73 -15.23 24.94
C GLY A 221 -20.20 -16.66 25.03
N ARG A 222 -19.09 -16.89 25.70
CA ARG A 222 -18.76 -18.27 26.11
C ARG A 222 -19.67 -18.65 27.27
N GLY A 223 -20.82 -19.24 26.95
CA GLY A 223 -21.55 -20.07 27.90
C GLY A 223 -20.61 -21.12 28.45
N LYS A 224 -20.68 -21.38 29.76
CA LYS A 224 -19.80 -22.26 30.54
C LYS A 224 -19.88 -23.74 30.16
N ASP A 225 -20.62 -24.11 29.11
CA ASP A 225 -21.00 -25.49 28.79
C ASP A 225 -20.52 -25.96 27.39
N ALA A 226 -19.44 -25.39 26.83
CA ALA A 226 -18.85 -25.88 25.60
C ALA A 226 -17.76 -26.92 25.91
N GLU A 227 -18.03 -28.19 25.67
CA GLU A 227 -17.05 -29.27 25.72
C GLU A 227 -15.84 -29.00 24.81
N PRO A 228 -14.61 -29.44 25.23
CA PRO A 228 -13.42 -29.27 24.40
C PRO A 228 -13.48 -30.19 23.19
N VAL A 229 -13.65 -29.60 21.99
CA VAL A 229 -13.55 -30.36 20.74
C VAL A 229 -12.07 -30.62 20.47
N THR A 230 -11.65 -31.84 20.74
CA THR A 230 -10.31 -32.37 20.42
C THR A 230 -10.27 -32.92 19.00
N SER A 231 -9.83 -32.08 18.05
CA SER A 231 -9.16 -32.60 16.85
C SER A 231 -8.37 -31.49 16.16
N LEU A 232 -7.07 -31.69 15.98
CA LEU A 232 -6.12 -30.82 15.31
C LEU A 232 -6.52 -30.52 13.85
N GLU A 233 -7.24 -31.44 13.19
CA GLU A 233 -7.75 -31.27 11.81
C GLU A 233 -8.86 -30.20 11.72
N ASN A 234 -9.67 -30.06 12.75
CA ASN A 234 -10.72 -29.02 12.79
C ASN A 234 -10.14 -27.63 13.00
N ASP A 235 -9.03 -27.48 13.72
CA ASP A 235 -8.38 -26.18 13.97
C ASP A 235 -7.70 -25.63 12.71
N GLU A 236 -7.09 -26.47 11.87
CA GLU A 236 -6.52 -26.03 10.59
C GLU A 236 -7.61 -25.58 9.60
N MET A 237 -8.72 -26.30 9.52
CA MET A 237 -9.82 -25.97 8.62
C MET A 237 -10.57 -24.70 9.07
N VAL A 238 -10.71 -24.46 10.37
CA VAL A 238 -11.29 -23.26 10.96
C VAL A 238 -10.38 -22.04 10.74
N THR A 239 -9.04 -22.21 10.87
CA THR A 239 -8.05 -21.15 10.62
C THR A 239 -7.99 -20.79 9.14
N GLU A 240 -8.05 -21.72 8.21
CA GLU A 240 -8.02 -21.47 6.78
C GLU A 240 -9.30 -20.76 6.30
N ARG A 241 -10.46 -21.18 6.81
CA ARG A 241 -11.74 -20.53 6.52
C ARG A 241 -11.77 -19.08 7.03
N SER A 242 -11.26 -18.82 8.23
CA SER A 242 -11.19 -17.49 8.78
C SER A 242 -10.22 -16.59 8.02
N ALA A 243 -9.08 -17.10 7.54
CA ALA A 243 -8.16 -16.36 6.69
C ALA A 243 -8.81 -15.96 5.35
N LYS A 244 -9.56 -16.85 4.74
CA LYS A 244 -10.29 -16.61 3.50
C LYS A 244 -11.37 -15.52 3.66
N GLU A 245 -12.09 -15.54 4.78
CA GLU A 245 -13.09 -14.54 5.12
C GLU A 245 -12.44 -13.16 5.35
N ARG A 246 -11.30 -13.11 6.06
CA ARG A 246 -10.52 -11.88 6.25
C ARG A 246 -10.02 -11.30 4.93
N ILE A 247 -9.42 -12.12 4.08
CA ILE A 247 -8.95 -11.68 2.75
C ILE A 247 -10.12 -11.16 1.90
N SER A 248 -11.28 -11.82 1.96
CA SER A 248 -12.48 -11.36 1.24
C SER A 248 -12.95 -10.00 1.73
N ALA A 249 -12.93 -9.76 3.05
CA ALA A 249 -13.31 -8.47 3.64
C ALA A 249 -12.33 -7.36 3.24
N LEU A 250 -11.01 -7.60 3.33
CA LEU A 250 -9.97 -6.68 2.88
C LEU A 250 -10.13 -6.35 1.39
N SER A 251 -10.27 -7.38 0.55
CA SER A 251 -10.43 -7.21 -0.90
C SER A 251 -11.66 -6.37 -1.26
N ARG A 252 -12.75 -6.49 -0.50
CA ARG A 252 -13.96 -5.70 -0.73
C ARG A 252 -13.73 -4.21 -0.44
N THR A 253 -13.06 -3.89 0.65
CA THR A 253 -12.72 -2.50 1.03
C THR A 253 -11.77 -1.91 -0.01
N ALA A 254 -10.71 -2.63 -0.35
CA ALA A 254 -9.76 -2.25 -1.40
C ALA A 254 -10.46 -2.00 -2.75
N TYR A 255 -11.37 -2.88 -3.17
CA TYR A 255 -12.14 -2.73 -4.41
C TYR A 255 -12.95 -1.44 -4.44
N LEU A 256 -13.63 -1.09 -3.35
CA LEU A 256 -14.40 0.15 -3.30
C LEU A 256 -13.51 1.38 -3.49
N PHE A 257 -12.31 1.39 -2.90
CA PHE A 257 -11.34 2.47 -3.06
C PHE A 257 -10.73 2.51 -4.47
N VAL A 258 -10.22 1.39 -4.96
CA VAL A 258 -9.60 1.28 -6.30
C VAL A 258 -10.56 1.74 -7.38
N ARG A 259 -11.82 1.35 -7.28
CA ARG A 259 -12.86 1.72 -8.23
C ARG A 259 -13.03 3.24 -8.37
N GLN A 260 -12.86 4.01 -7.29
CA GLN A 260 -12.96 5.47 -7.34
C GLN A 260 -11.86 6.10 -8.19
N ILE A 261 -10.67 5.52 -8.19
CA ILE A 261 -9.49 6.04 -8.90
C ILE A 261 -9.47 5.52 -10.35
N GLU A 262 -9.68 4.22 -10.54
CA GLU A 262 -9.49 3.59 -11.85
C GLU A 262 -10.60 3.93 -12.85
N ASN A 263 -11.84 4.08 -12.39
CA ASN A 263 -13.00 4.30 -13.25
C ASN A 263 -13.38 5.77 -13.42
N SER A 264 -12.58 6.72 -12.92
CA SER A 264 -12.78 8.14 -13.11
C SER A 264 -11.46 8.83 -13.44
N ALA A 265 -11.39 9.43 -14.63
CA ALA A 265 -10.27 10.28 -14.99
C ALA A 265 -10.18 11.50 -14.06
N GLU A 266 -11.32 12.12 -13.74
CA GLU A 266 -11.42 13.27 -12.84
C GLU A 266 -10.85 12.95 -11.44
N ASN A 267 -11.24 11.81 -10.87
CA ASN A 267 -10.74 11.40 -9.56
C ASN A 267 -9.24 11.07 -9.60
N ARG A 268 -8.74 10.52 -10.69
CA ARG A 268 -7.32 10.25 -10.89
C ARG A 268 -6.53 11.54 -11.02
N ASP A 269 -7.04 12.51 -11.76
CA ASP A 269 -6.43 13.83 -11.92
C ASP A 269 -6.41 14.58 -10.58
N LEU A 270 -7.46 14.48 -9.77
CA LEU A 270 -7.48 15.02 -8.42
C LEU A 270 -6.41 14.36 -7.54
N LEU A 271 -6.31 13.04 -7.54
CA LEU A 271 -5.26 12.33 -6.81
C LEU A 271 -3.86 12.79 -7.26
N GLU A 272 -3.66 12.96 -8.56
CA GLU A 272 -2.40 13.48 -9.11
C GLU A 272 -2.09 14.89 -8.65
N GLN A 273 -3.08 15.78 -8.63
CA GLN A 273 -2.93 17.14 -8.12
C GLN A 273 -2.62 17.18 -6.62
N LEU A 274 -3.29 16.34 -5.84
CA LEU A 274 -3.03 16.22 -4.40
C LEU A 274 -1.58 15.83 -4.11
N VAL A 275 -1.08 14.79 -4.73
CA VAL A 275 0.29 14.32 -4.46
C VAL A 275 1.39 15.27 -4.98
N LYS A 276 1.04 16.24 -5.83
CA LYS A 276 1.96 17.31 -6.27
C LYS A 276 2.14 18.41 -5.22
N GLN A 277 1.21 18.53 -4.29
CA GLN A 277 1.29 19.53 -3.22
C GLN A 277 2.46 19.24 -2.27
N PRO A 278 3.09 20.28 -1.70
CA PRO A 278 4.24 20.13 -0.79
C PRO A 278 3.94 19.25 0.44
N GLU A 279 2.71 19.28 0.91
CA GLU A 279 2.20 18.50 2.05
C GLU A 279 2.33 17.00 1.84
N PHE A 280 2.27 16.54 0.58
CA PHE A 280 2.43 15.13 0.19
C PHE A 280 3.86 14.80 -0.24
N GLY A 281 4.85 15.43 0.40
CA GLY A 281 6.26 15.12 0.19
C GLY A 281 6.66 13.77 0.75
N ILE A 282 7.80 13.24 0.26
CA ILE A 282 8.33 11.91 0.63
C ILE A 282 8.50 11.74 2.14
N ARG A 283 8.91 12.78 2.86
CA ARG A 283 9.12 12.74 4.32
C ARG A 283 7.85 12.38 5.06
N ARG A 284 6.73 13.01 4.73
CA ARG A 284 5.43 12.71 5.36
C ARG A 284 4.85 11.38 4.92
N LEU A 285 5.07 10.98 3.65
CA LEU A 285 4.53 9.71 3.13
C LEU A 285 5.18 8.48 3.78
N VAL A 286 6.48 8.52 4.01
CA VAL A 286 7.24 7.32 4.41
C VAL A 286 8.33 7.60 5.46
N GLY A 287 8.33 8.79 6.08
CA GLY A 287 9.30 9.15 7.11
C GLY A 287 10.73 9.05 6.62
N ALA A 288 11.19 10.02 5.84
CA ALA A 288 12.60 10.11 5.46
C ALA A 288 13.28 11.17 6.32
N ASP A 289 14.34 10.79 7.03
CA ASP A 289 15.33 11.71 7.56
C ASP A 289 16.22 12.21 6.42
#